data_7dc15a1a626168445bc25ac84be39cc7
#
_entry.id   7dc15a1a626168445bc25ac84be39cc7
#
_cell.length_a   1.000
_cell.length_b   1.000
_cell.length_c   1.000
_cell.angle_alpha   90.00
_cell.angle_beta   90.00
_cell.angle_gamma   90.00
#
_symmetry.space_group_name_H-M   'P 1'
#
loop_
_entity.id
_entity.type
_entity.pdbx_description
1 polymer ?
#
loop_
_entity_poly.entity_id
_entity_poly.type
_entity_poly.pdbx_seq_one_letter_code
_entity_poly.pdbx_strand_id
1 'polypeptide(L)'
;NHREAFERIGEEELLDLGRGIDSWWSVDSFARTLSGPAWLHGQIEDDVVHGWARSEDRWWRRAALVSTVALNVRSKGGYGDAERTLAVCRMLVDDRDDMVVKAMSWALRELVGHDPDAVRVFLSEQGDALAARARREVRNKLDTGLKNPRKDRA
;
A
#
# COMPACT_ATOMS: atom_id res chain seq x y z
N ASN A 1 4.86 27.46 -7.98
CA ASN A 1 5.17 26.29 -8.79
C ASN A 1 4.64 25.03 -8.07
N HIS A 2 4.03 24.09 -8.80
CA HIS A 2 3.45 22.86 -8.22
C HIS A 2 4.49 22.02 -7.45
N ARG A 3 5.72 21.99 -7.93
CA ARG A 3 6.81 21.27 -7.27
C ARG A 3 7.17 21.91 -5.92
N GLU A 4 7.29 23.20 -5.86
CA GLU A 4 7.58 23.91 -4.60
C GLU A 4 6.47 23.77 -3.56
N ALA A 5 5.20 23.74 -4.02
CA ALA A 5 4.07 23.48 -3.14
C ALA A 5 4.12 22.05 -2.59
N PHE A 6 4.47 21.07 -3.42
CA PHE A 6 4.61 19.68 -2.98
C PHE A 6 5.77 19.51 -1.97
N GLU A 7 6.91 20.17 -2.19
CA GLU A 7 8.08 20.09 -1.31
C GLU A 7 7.83 20.63 0.11
N ARG A 8 6.74 21.39 0.31
CA ARG A 8 6.30 21.93 1.61
C ARG A 8 5.26 21.06 2.32
N ILE A 9 4.78 20.00 1.68
CA ILE A 9 3.76 19.14 2.29
C ILE A 9 4.39 18.37 3.44
N GLY A 10 3.80 18.53 4.62
CA GLY A 10 4.08 17.76 5.82
C GLY A 10 2.82 17.07 6.37
N GLU A 11 2.89 16.60 7.61
CA GLU A 11 1.78 15.87 8.23
C GLU A 11 0.51 16.71 8.33
N GLU A 12 0.62 17.97 8.76
CA GLU A 12 -0.55 18.85 8.93
C GLU A 12 -1.27 19.09 7.61
N GLU A 13 -0.54 19.40 6.55
CA GLU A 13 -1.10 19.62 5.22
C GLU A 13 -1.75 18.34 4.67
N LEU A 14 -1.14 17.18 4.92
CA LEU A 14 -1.72 15.90 4.50
C LEU A 14 -3.00 15.58 5.26
N LEU A 15 -3.07 15.84 6.57
CA LEU A 15 -4.28 15.65 7.35
C LEU A 15 -5.41 16.57 6.87
N ASP A 16 -5.09 17.82 6.55
CA ASP A 16 -6.06 18.77 6.00
C ASP A 16 -6.56 18.35 4.62
N LEU A 17 -5.66 17.96 3.72
CA LEU A 17 -6.01 17.49 2.38
C LEU A 17 -6.74 16.13 2.40
N GLY A 18 -6.49 15.31 3.41
CA GLY A 18 -7.16 14.03 3.61
C GLY A 18 -8.53 14.15 4.29
N ARG A 19 -8.93 15.33 4.76
CA ARG A 19 -10.26 15.53 5.33
C ARG A 19 -11.33 15.25 4.28
N GLY A 20 -12.32 14.44 4.65
CA GLY A 20 -13.43 14.09 3.76
C GLY A 20 -13.10 13.03 2.72
N ILE A 21 -11.96 12.32 2.83
CA ILE A 21 -11.78 11.10 2.06
C ILE A 21 -12.81 10.05 2.52
N ASP A 22 -13.69 9.66 1.62
CA ASP A 22 -14.85 8.82 1.92
C ASP A 22 -15.11 7.75 0.86
N SER A 23 -14.21 7.60 -0.10
CA SER A 23 -14.32 6.65 -1.20
C SER A 23 -12.94 6.12 -1.61
N TRP A 24 -12.93 4.95 -2.25
CA TRP A 24 -11.70 4.37 -2.77
C TRP A 24 -11.00 5.31 -3.76
N TRP A 25 -11.75 6.05 -4.55
CA TRP A 25 -11.19 6.98 -5.54
C TRP A 25 -10.47 8.16 -4.89
N SER A 26 -11.10 8.79 -3.90
CA SER A 26 -10.49 9.93 -3.19
C SER A 26 -9.26 9.49 -2.37
N VAL A 27 -9.34 8.33 -1.71
CA VAL A 27 -8.21 7.73 -0.98
C VAL A 27 -7.05 7.43 -1.89
N ASP A 28 -7.29 6.76 -3.02
CA ASP A 28 -6.24 6.34 -3.93
C ASP A 28 -5.60 7.53 -4.62
N SER A 29 -6.37 8.54 -4.98
CA SER A 29 -5.84 9.80 -5.49
C SER A 29 -4.94 10.48 -4.47
N PHE A 30 -5.41 10.63 -3.23
CA PHE A 30 -4.63 11.20 -2.13
C PHE A 30 -3.34 10.41 -1.88
N ALA A 31 -3.42 9.09 -1.73
CA ALA A 31 -2.28 8.27 -1.36
C ALA A 31 -1.24 8.17 -2.48
N ARG A 32 -1.67 8.08 -3.73
CA ARG A 32 -0.76 7.96 -4.88
C ARG A 32 -0.10 9.26 -5.30
N THR A 33 -0.75 10.39 -5.07
CA THR A 33 -0.26 11.69 -5.56
C THR A 33 0.32 12.57 -4.46
N LEU A 34 -0.03 12.35 -3.21
CA LEU A 34 0.39 13.16 -2.08
C LEU A 34 1.13 12.34 -1.01
N SER A 35 0.43 11.52 -0.24
CA SER A 35 1.03 10.91 0.94
C SER A 35 2.11 9.88 0.62
N GLY A 36 1.93 9.05 -0.39
CA GLY A 36 2.96 8.10 -0.80
C GLY A 36 4.25 8.78 -1.28
N PRO A 37 4.17 9.72 -2.24
CA PRO A 37 5.34 10.52 -2.63
C PRO A 37 5.96 11.33 -1.49
N ALA A 38 5.16 11.94 -0.60
CA ALA A 38 5.68 12.64 0.56
C ALA A 38 6.48 11.70 1.49
N TRP A 39 5.99 10.50 1.70
CA TRP A 39 6.69 9.47 2.47
C TRP A 39 7.96 8.99 1.76
N LEU A 40 7.90 8.73 0.46
CA LEU A 40 9.05 8.35 -0.36
C LEU A 40 10.19 9.39 -0.27
N HIS A 41 9.84 10.66 -0.26
CA HIS A 41 10.80 11.77 -0.20
C HIS A 41 11.17 12.22 1.22
N GLY A 42 10.71 11.51 2.25
CA GLY A 42 11.05 11.80 3.64
C GLY A 42 10.41 13.07 4.22
N GLN A 43 9.32 13.54 3.62
CA GLN A 43 8.55 14.70 4.11
C GLN A 43 7.66 14.34 5.30
N ILE A 44 7.32 13.07 5.46
CA ILE A 44 6.64 12.50 6.62
C ILE A 44 7.40 11.28 7.13
N GLU A 45 7.31 11.07 8.44
CA GLU A 45 7.92 9.93 9.14
C GLU A 45 7.05 8.68 9.04
N ASP A 46 7.66 7.51 9.27
CA ASP A 46 6.96 6.23 9.29
C ASP A 46 5.78 6.21 10.27
N ASP A 47 5.92 6.85 11.43
CA ASP A 47 4.89 6.91 12.47
C ASP A 47 3.59 7.57 12.02
N VAL A 48 3.65 8.50 11.09
CA VAL A 48 2.45 9.14 10.50
C VAL A 48 1.63 8.09 9.76
N VAL A 49 2.25 7.33 8.88
CA VAL A 49 1.58 6.27 8.11
C VAL A 49 1.15 5.12 9.01
N HIS A 50 1.95 4.76 10.00
CA HIS A 50 1.58 3.76 11.01
C HIS A 50 0.37 4.21 11.84
N GLY A 51 0.24 5.49 12.15
CA GLY A 51 -0.95 6.05 12.80
C GLY A 51 -2.21 5.84 11.95
N TRP A 52 -2.13 6.05 10.63
CA TRP A 52 -3.25 5.78 9.73
C TRP A 52 -3.61 4.29 9.67
N ALA A 53 -2.62 3.42 9.70
CA ALA A 53 -2.86 1.97 9.75
C ALA A 53 -3.61 1.52 11.01
N ARG A 54 -3.50 2.28 12.10
CA ARG A 54 -4.23 2.03 13.37
C ARG A 54 -5.58 2.75 13.46
N SER A 55 -5.97 3.53 12.45
CA SER A 55 -7.21 4.30 12.45
C SER A 55 -8.44 3.39 12.49
N GLU A 56 -9.47 3.80 13.21
CA GLU A 56 -10.79 3.16 13.13
C GLU A 56 -11.47 3.38 11.77
N ASP A 57 -11.12 4.46 11.07
CA ASP A 57 -11.61 4.76 9.73
C ASP A 57 -10.90 3.88 8.68
N ARG A 58 -11.66 3.01 8.00
CA ARG A 58 -11.16 2.13 6.95
C ARG A 58 -10.46 2.87 5.80
N TRP A 59 -10.87 4.10 5.51
CA TRP A 59 -10.26 4.89 4.44
C TRP A 59 -8.84 5.32 4.80
N TRP A 60 -8.57 5.66 6.06
CA TRP A 60 -7.21 5.92 6.51
C TRP A 60 -6.37 4.66 6.55
N ARG A 61 -6.91 3.51 6.97
CA ARG A 61 -6.19 2.23 6.88
C ARG A 61 -5.85 1.87 5.43
N ARG A 62 -6.79 2.10 4.51
CA ARG A 62 -6.52 1.96 3.08
C ARG A 62 -5.43 2.93 2.61
N ALA A 63 -5.48 4.21 3.02
CA ALA A 63 -4.46 5.21 2.68
C ALA A 63 -3.05 4.78 3.10
N ALA A 64 -2.90 4.18 4.28
CA ALA A 64 -1.63 3.63 4.73
C ALA A 64 -1.07 2.59 3.76
N LEU A 65 -1.88 1.61 3.35
CA LEU A 65 -1.47 0.58 2.39
C LEU A 65 -1.20 1.15 0.99
N VAL A 66 -2.06 2.01 0.48
CA VAL A 66 -1.88 2.60 -0.86
C VAL A 66 -0.67 3.54 -0.91
N SER A 67 -0.34 4.20 0.21
CA SER A 67 0.90 5.00 0.31
C SER A 67 2.17 4.16 0.12
N THR A 68 2.17 2.89 0.50
CA THR A 68 3.31 1.99 0.25
C THR A 68 3.56 1.75 -1.24
N VAL A 69 2.55 1.87 -2.08
CA VAL A 69 2.67 1.65 -3.53
C VAL A 69 3.70 2.61 -4.14
N ALA A 70 3.74 3.86 -3.69
CA ALA A 70 4.72 4.84 -4.19
C ALA A 70 6.18 4.41 -3.92
N LEU A 71 6.43 3.67 -2.83
CA LEU A 71 7.76 3.17 -2.48
C LEU A 71 8.27 2.12 -3.49
N ASN A 72 7.38 1.52 -4.26
CA ASN A 72 7.64 0.37 -5.13
C ASN A 72 7.35 0.66 -6.62
N VAL A 73 6.81 1.80 -6.97
CA VAL A 73 6.53 2.17 -8.37
C VAL A 73 7.72 2.91 -8.96
N ARG A 74 8.49 2.24 -9.83
CA ARG A 74 9.72 2.77 -10.45
C ARG A 74 9.51 4.08 -11.21
N SER A 75 8.43 4.20 -11.96
CA SER A 75 8.12 5.41 -12.73
C SER A 75 7.86 6.65 -11.86
N LYS A 76 7.71 6.46 -10.54
CA LYS A 76 7.52 7.52 -9.54
C LYS A 76 8.71 7.65 -8.58
N GLY A 77 9.83 7.01 -8.89
CA GLY A 77 11.04 7.04 -8.07
C GLY A 77 11.10 5.97 -6.98
N GLY A 78 10.11 5.07 -6.91
CA GLY A 78 10.12 3.95 -5.97
C GLY A 78 11.21 2.93 -6.30
N TYR A 79 11.86 2.39 -5.28
CA TYR A 79 13.03 1.52 -5.41
C TYR A 79 12.86 0.13 -4.80
N GLY A 80 11.67 -0.20 -4.31
CA GLY A 80 11.39 -1.53 -3.73
C GLY A 80 11.65 -1.59 -2.22
N ASP A 81 11.04 -0.74 -1.44
CA ASP A 81 11.18 -0.69 0.02
C ASP A 81 10.33 -1.78 0.70
N ALA A 82 10.92 -2.96 0.84
CA ALA A 82 10.27 -4.09 1.50
C ALA A 82 10.03 -3.84 3.00
N GLU A 83 10.96 -3.20 3.70
CA GLU A 83 10.87 -2.97 5.14
C GLU A 83 9.65 -2.12 5.49
N ARG A 84 9.51 -0.93 4.91
CA ARG A 84 8.39 -0.02 5.18
C ARG A 84 7.06 -0.59 4.67
N THR A 85 7.06 -1.20 3.48
CA THR A 85 5.86 -1.83 2.91
C THR A 85 5.34 -2.95 3.79
N LEU A 86 6.19 -3.88 4.18
CA LEU A 86 5.79 -5.04 4.97
C LEU A 86 5.46 -4.68 6.42
N ALA A 87 6.04 -3.62 6.98
CA ALA A 87 5.66 -3.11 8.30
C ALA A 87 4.18 -2.70 8.32
N VAL A 88 3.72 -1.94 7.34
CA VAL A 88 2.29 -1.57 7.21
C VAL A 88 1.42 -2.80 6.93
N CYS A 89 1.86 -3.69 6.06
CA CYS A 89 1.13 -4.93 5.77
C CYS A 89 0.93 -5.80 7.02
N ARG A 90 1.95 -5.92 7.89
CA ARG A 90 1.82 -6.68 9.16
C ARG A 90 0.80 -6.08 10.10
N MET A 91 0.70 -4.77 10.16
CA MET A 91 -0.28 -4.08 11.02
C MET A 91 -1.73 -4.35 10.62
N LEU A 92 -1.97 -4.65 9.34
CA LEU A 92 -3.30 -4.81 8.73
C LEU A 92 -3.55 -6.22 8.21
N VAL A 93 -2.72 -7.19 8.60
CA VAL A 93 -2.75 -8.55 8.06
C VAL A 93 -4.07 -9.28 8.28
N ASP A 94 -4.75 -9.02 9.38
CA ASP A 94 -6.02 -9.63 9.77
C ASP A 94 -7.26 -8.77 9.43
N ASP A 95 -7.06 -7.62 8.82
CA ASP A 95 -8.17 -6.76 8.40
C ASP A 95 -9.05 -7.47 7.36
N ARG A 96 -10.36 -7.36 7.52
CA ARG A 96 -11.36 -8.02 6.65
C ARG A 96 -12.25 -7.03 5.91
N ASP A 97 -12.06 -5.72 6.11
CA ASP A 97 -12.73 -4.72 5.29
C ASP A 97 -12.33 -4.88 3.81
N ASP A 98 -13.30 -4.97 2.92
CA ASP A 98 -13.07 -5.25 1.50
C ASP A 98 -12.12 -4.21 0.84
N MET A 99 -12.23 -2.94 1.22
CA MET A 99 -11.38 -1.87 0.68
C MET A 99 -9.94 -1.98 1.20
N VAL A 100 -9.75 -2.41 2.44
CA VAL A 100 -8.43 -2.64 3.04
C VAL A 100 -7.81 -3.92 2.46
N VAL A 101 -8.57 -4.99 2.33
CA VAL A 101 -8.11 -6.26 1.71
C VAL A 101 -7.64 -6.05 0.26
N LYS A 102 -8.38 -5.26 -0.52
CA LYS A 102 -7.97 -4.91 -1.90
C LYS A 102 -6.66 -4.13 -1.93
N ALA A 103 -6.48 -3.19 -1.00
CA ALA A 103 -5.25 -2.41 -0.88
C ALA A 103 -4.07 -3.27 -0.41
N MET A 104 -4.29 -4.22 0.50
CA MET A 104 -3.28 -5.20 0.93
C MET A 104 -2.76 -6.01 -0.26
N SER A 105 -3.66 -6.55 -1.07
CA SER A 105 -3.29 -7.27 -2.29
C SER A 105 -2.48 -6.39 -3.25
N TRP A 106 -2.87 -5.15 -3.42
CA TRP A 106 -2.16 -4.22 -4.29
C TRP A 106 -0.76 -3.91 -3.79
N ALA A 107 -0.62 -3.51 -2.51
CA ALA A 107 0.66 -3.20 -1.90
C ALA A 107 1.67 -4.36 -2.03
N LEU A 108 1.25 -5.58 -1.70
CA LEU A 108 2.10 -6.76 -1.82
C LEU A 108 2.46 -7.10 -3.28
N ARG A 109 1.53 -6.97 -4.21
CA ARG A 109 1.79 -7.24 -5.63
C ARG A 109 2.76 -6.23 -6.27
N GLU A 110 2.72 -4.97 -5.85
CA GLU A 110 3.72 -3.98 -6.29
C GLU A 110 5.13 -4.34 -5.77
N LEU A 111 5.22 -4.77 -4.53
CA LEU A 111 6.50 -5.20 -3.96
C LEU A 111 7.07 -6.45 -4.66
N VAL A 112 6.23 -7.37 -5.15
CA VAL A 112 6.69 -8.55 -5.91
C VAL A 112 7.59 -8.17 -7.08
N GLY A 113 7.34 -7.04 -7.73
CA GLY A 113 8.14 -6.56 -8.85
C GLY A 113 9.59 -6.20 -8.49
N HIS A 114 9.90 -6.06 -7.20
CA HIS A 114 11.23 -5.68 -6.70
C HIS A 114 11.85 -6.73 -5.79
N ASP A 115 11.06 -7.27 -4.89
CA ASP A 115 11.54 -8.21 -3.87
C ASP A 115 10.52 -9.35 -3.67
N PRO A 116 10.43 -10.26 -4.65
CA PRO A 116 9.52 -11.39 -4.56
C PRO A 116 9.85 -12.32 -3.37
N ASP A 117 11.11 -12.42 -2.98
CA ASP A 117 11.51 -13.28 -1.86
C ASP A 117 11.04 -12.72 -0.52
N ALA A 118 11.10 -11.40 -0.30
CA ALA A 118 10.53 -10.78 0.89
C ALA A 118 9.01 -11.02 0.97
N VAL A 119 8.30 -10.99 -0.16
CA VAL A 119 6.87 -11.29 -0.19
C VAL A 119 6.60 -12.77 0.08
N ARG A 120 7.43 -13.70 -0.42
CA ARG A 120 7.31 -15.14 -0.09
C ARG A 120 7.51 -15.40 1.40
N VAL A 121 8.51 -14.78 2.01
CA VAL A 121 8.74 -14.88 3.45
C VAL A 121 7.54 -14.34 4.23
N PHE A 122 7.03 -13.16 3.84
CA PHE A 122 5.83 -12.60 4.46
C PHE A 122 4.62 -13.54 4.36
N LEU A 123 4.37 -14.14 3.20
CA LEU A 123 3.29 -15.12 3.04
C LEU A 123 3.50 -16.40 3.86
N SER A 124 4.75 -16.82 4.03
CA SER A 124 5.08 -17.97 4.89
C SER A 124 4.77 -17.70 6.36
N GLU A 125 5.08 -16.49 6.82
CA GLU A 125 4.89 -16.10 8.23
C GLU A 125 3.46 -15.66 8.53
N GLN A 126 2.81 -14.93 7.62
CA GLN A 126 1.56 -14.22 7.84
C GLN A 126 0.40 -14.68 6.93
N GLY A 127 0.65 -15.58 6.01
CA GLY A 127 -0.32 -15.94 4.98
C GLY A 127 -1.65 -16.46 5.52
N ASP A 128 -1.63 -17.17 6.65
CA ASP A 128 -2.85 -17.69 7.27
C ASP A 128 -3.72 -16.59 7.89
N ALA A 129 -3.12 -15.49 8.32
CA ALA A 129 -3.84 -14.32 8.83
C ALA A 129 -4.46 -13.48 7.71
N LEU A 130 -3.88 -13.51 6.49
CA LEU A 130 -4.40 -12.77 5.35
C LEU A 130 -5.78 -13.26 4.90
N ALA A 131 -6.62 -12.32 4.48
CA ALA A 131 -7.85 -12.65 3.77
C ALA A 131 -7.54 -13.52 2.53
N ALA A 132 -8.34 -14.56 2.31
CA ALA A 132 -8.11 -15.55 1.24
C ALA A 132 -7.96 -14.90 -0.15
N ARG A 133 -8.70 -13.83 -0.41
CA ARG A 133 -8.58 -13.06 -1.66
C ARG A 133 -7.19 -12.47 -1.84
N ALA A 134 -6.69 -11.72 -0.85
CA ALA A 134 -5.37 -11.10 -0.93
C ALA A 134 -4.28 -12.16 -1.09
N ARG A 135 -4.33 -13.21 -0.29
CA ARG A 135 -3.39 -14.34 -0.38
C ARG A 135 -3.36 -14.97 -1.77
N ARG A 136 -4.53 -15.24 -2.35
CA ARG A 136 -4.64 -15.82 -3.70
C ARG A 136 -4.05 -14.89 -4.77
N GLU A 137 -4.43 -13.61 -4.76
CA GLU A 137 -3.98 -12.65 -5.77
C GLU A 137 -2.47 -12.42 -5.71
N VAL A 138 -1.88 -12.40 -4.52
CA VAL A 138 -0.43 -12.25 -4.33
C VAL A 138 0.31 -13.52 -4.78
N ARG A 139 -0.17 -14.71 -4.44
CA ARG A 139 0.39 -15.97 -4.95
C ARG A 139 0.34 -16.03 -6.47
N ASN A 140 -0.78 -15.69 -7.08
CA ASN A 140 -0.89 -15.61 -8.53
C ASN A 140 0.18 -14.70 -9.14
N LYS A 141 0.40 -13.54 -8.54
CA LYS A 141 1.43 -12.59 -9.00
C LYS A 141 2.83 -13.17 -8.89
N LEU A 142 3.15 -13.86 -7.79
CA LEU A 142 4.43 -14.52 -7.60
C LEU A 142 4.67 -15.64 -8.61
N ASP A 143 3.64 -16.45 -8.90
CA ASP A 143 3.76 -17.66 -9.70
C ASP A 143 3.66 -17.36 -11.21
N THR A 144 2.88 -16.38 -11.62
CA THR A 144 2.52 -16.13 -13.02
C THR A 144 2.82 -14.71 -13.51
N GLY A 145 3.18 -13.80 -12.62
CA GLY A 145 3.31 -12.37 -12.93
C GLY A 145 1.97 -11.62 -13.04
N LEU A 146 0.83 -12.31 -12.92
CA LEU A 146 -0.51 -11.77 -13.09
C LEU A 146 -1.33 -11.87 -11.80
N LYS A 147 -2.17 -10.87 -11.55
CA LYS A 147 -3.13 -10.89 -10.43
C LYS A 147 -4.15 -12.02 -10.57
N ASN A 148 -4.73 -12.14 -11.76
CA ASN A 148 -5.76 -13.11 -12.09
C ASN A 148 -5.38 -13.79 -13.41
N PRO A 149 -4.55 -14.86 -13.38
CA PRO A 149 -4.23 -15.61 -14.58
C PRO A 149 -5.49 -16.26 -15.16
N ARG A 150 -5.59 -16.31 -16.49
CA ARG A 150 -6.65 -17.09 -17.14
C ARG A 150 -6.46 -18.56 -16.74
N LYS A 151 -7.53 -19.20 -16.30
CA LYS A 151 -7.54 -20.66 -16.25
C LYS A 151 -7.55 -21.15 -17.68
N ASP A 152 -6.53 -21.90 -18.08
CA ASP A 152 -6.58 -22.62 -19.33
C ASP A 152 -7.86 -23.46 -19.33
N ARG A 153 -8.72 -23.22 -20.31
CA ARG A 153 -9.89 -24.09 -20.52
C ARG A 153 -9.32 -25.42 -20.99
N ALA A 154 -9.31 -26.38 -20.07
CA ALA A 154 -9.05 -27.74 -20.42
C ALA A 154 -10.15 -28.26 -21.37
#